data_963ea5d3d7b314f76979502e4d2f72b8
#
_entry.id   963ea5d3d7b314f76979502e4d2f72b8
#
_cell.length_a   1.000
_cell.length_b   1.000
_cell.length_c   1.000
_cell.angle_alpha   90.00
_cell.angle_beta   90.00
_cell.angle_gamma   90.00
#
_symmetry.space_group_name_H-M   'P 1'
#
loop_
_entity.id
_entity.type
_entity.pdbx_description
1 polymer ?
#
loop_
_entity_poly.entity_id
_entity_poly.type
_entity_poly.pdbx_seq_one_letter_code
_entity_poly.pdbx_strand_id
1 'polypeptide(L)'
;MDISDFAADYLVDKKEGMKHMTASLLNEVMQLEALRQIQAQPYERNGKRRAHRNGTRNRNLKTIHGEVTLKKPQFREFPFRTEVFARYSRVEESVRVAVAESFLQGVSTRRVEKVIRSFGLENISASEVSRIAKKLDEEVQKFLNRPIEEPMPFLYIDASYFKVRTDGRYVNKALLIASGIRQDGYREILSAAVADSEDESCWEDLFEGLKARGLRGVKLVISDGHKGIQKAVKECFLGASWQMCTVHFMRAVLKNIPKKDRKEVAYMLKDALEDESEMQELAVILDEKGYSKSADTIDSFRFDLWNYKAFPRPCWRLIRTTNSLERINKELKRRSRVAGAFSNDQSLLRVAVCIMMDINEDWMTGKRYLSLEE
;
A
#
# COMPACT_ATOMS: atom_id res chain seq x y z
N MET A 1 -41.04 -23.30 -4.07
CA MET A 1 -41.19 -21.97 -4.71
C MET A 1 -40.73 -22.15 -6.15
N ASP A 2 -41.59 -21.86 -7.11
CA ASP A 2 -41.32 -22.09 -8.53
C ASP A 2 -40.52 -20.91 -9.11
N ILE A 3 -39.79 -21.10 -10.20
CA ILE A 3 -39.04 -20.05 -10.89
C ILE A 3 -39.97 -18.89 -11.28
N SER A 4 -41.23 -19.20 -11.62
CA SER A 4 -42.27 -18.22 -11.90
C SER A 4 -42.58 -17.28 -10.73
N ASP A 5 -42.52 -17.77 -9.49
CA ASP A 5 -42.77 -16.94 -8.31
C ASP A 5 -41.64 -15.90 -8.15
N PHE A 6 -40.37 -16.31 -8.38
CA PHE A 6 -39.23 -15.40 -8.35
C PHE A 6 -39.27 -14.35 -9.47
N ALA A 7 -39.73 -14.77 -10.66
CA ALA A 7 -39.84 -13.83 -11.78
C ALA A 7 -40.94 -12.78 -11.49
N ALA A 8 -42.06 -13.18 -10.87
CA ALA A 8 -43.10 -12.27 -10.45
C ALA A 8 -42.57 -11.27 -9.40
N ASP A 9 -41.91 -11.74 -8.35
CA ASP A 9 -41.29 -10.89 -7.32
C ASP A 9 -40.27 -9.92 -7.95
N TYR A 10 -39.42 -10.40 -8.88
CA TYR A 10 -38.45 -9.58 -9.57
C TYR A 10 -39.05 -8.49 -10.45
N LEU A 11 -40.18 -8.75 -11.08
CA LEU A 11 -40.90 -7.76 -11.89
C LEU A 11 -41.56 -6.67 -11.05
N VAL A 12 -41.95 -6.98 -9.80
CA VAL A 12 -42.51 -6.00 -8.86
C VAL A 12 -41.41 -5.17 -8.21
N ASP A 13 -40.38 -5.82 -7.67
CA ASP A 13 -39.19 -5.17 -7.07
C ASP A 13 -37.97 -6.02 -7.37
N LYS A 14 -37.13 -5.52 -8.28
CA LYS A 14 -35.89 -6.21 -8.71
C LYS A 14 -34.97 -6.58 -7.55
N LYS A 15 -34.88 -5.71 -6.53
CA LYS A 15 -33.99 -5.89 -5.39
C LYS A 15 -34.56 -6.96 -4.44
N GLU A 16 -35.80 -6.90 -4.08
CA GLU A 16 -36.43 -7.89 -3.21
C GLU A 16 -36.54 -9.25 -3.91
N GLY A 17 -36.87 -9.29 -5.20
CA GLY A 17 -36.90 -10.52 -5.99
C GLY A 17 -35.55 -11.23 -6.03
N MET A 18 -34.44 -10.50 -6.28
CA MET A 18 -33.08 -11.05 -6.24
C MET A 18 -32.69 -11.55 -4.85
N LYS A 19 -33.13 -10.85 -3.81
CA LYS A 19 -32.88 -11.23 -2.42
C LYS A 19 -33.61 -12.53 -2.04
N HIS A 20 -34.87 -12.66 -2.43
CA HIS A 20 -35.67 -13.87 -2.24
C HIS A 20 -35.09 -15.06 -3.00
N MET A 21 -34.70 -14.86 -4.25
CA MET A 21 -34.06 -15.90 -5.07
C MET A 21 -32.74 -16.37 -4.45
N THR A 22 -31.89 -15.44 -4.02
CA THR A 22 -30.63 -15.73 -3.35
C THR A 22 -30.85 -16.52 -2.06
N ALA A 23 -31.81 -16.11 -1.23
CA ALA A 23 -32.12 -16.81 0.01
C ALA A 23 -32.63 -18.23 -0.24
N SER A 24 -33.48 -18.41 -1.23
CA SER A 24 -34.04 -19.73 -1.60
C SER A 24 -32.94 -20.66 -2.12
N LEU A 25 -32.11 -20.20 -3.05
CA LEU A 25 -31.01 -20.98 -3.60
C LEU A 25 -30.02 -21.43 -2.51
N LEU A 26 -29.61 -20.50 -1.63
CA LEU A 26 -28.65 -20.81 -0.56
C LEU A 26 -29.27 -21.76 0.49
N ASN A 27 -30.55 -21.64 0.79
CA ASN A 27 -31.23 -22.59 1.64
C ASN A 27 -31.28 -23.99 1.02
N GLU A 28 -31.53 -24.10 -0.28
CA GLU A 28 -31.52 -25.39 -1.00
C GLU A 28 -30.12 -26.02 -1.01
N VAL A 29 -29.07 -25.24 -1.28
CA VAL A 29 -27.68 -25.68 -1.17
C VAL A 29 -27.40 -26.27 0.22
N MET A 30 -27.79 -25.58 1.29
CA MET A 30 -27.60 -26.10 2.66
C MET A 30 -28.40 -27.36 2.94
N GLN A 31 -29.59 -27.53 2.33
CA GLN A 31 -30.36 -28.77 2.47
C GLN A 31 -29.65 -29.94 1.76
N LEU A 32 -29.11 -29.73 0.58
CA LEU A 32 -28.32 -30.75 -0.15
C LEU A 32 -27.03 -31.13 0.61
N GLU A 33 -26.33 -30.14 1.17
CA GLU A 33 -25.17 -30.40 2.03
C GLU A 33 -25.56 -31.19 3.28
N ALA A 34 -26.71 -30.88 3.88
CA ALA A 34 -27.22 -31.62 5.03
C ALA A 34 -27.55 -33.08 4.70
N LEU A 35 -28.16 -33.34 3.54
CA LEU A 35 -28.40 -34.71 3.05
C LEU A 35 -27.11 -35.47 2.88
N ARG A 36 -26.08 -34.88 2.26
CA ARG A 36 -24.76 -35.48 2.07
C ARG A 36 -24.07 -35.83 3.41
N GLN A 37 -24.15 -34.93 4.40
CA GLN A 37 -23.54 -35.14 5.71
C GLN A 37 -24.26 -36.18 6.55
N ILE A 38 -25.59 -36.23 6.49
CA ILE A 38 -26.42 -37.21 7.20
C ILE A 38 -26.34 -38.61 6.53
N GLN A 39 -26.13 -38.68 5.23
CA GLN A 39 -26.20 -39.91 4.40
C GLN A 39 -27.56 -40.63 4.47
N ALA A 40 -28.64 -39.88 4.60
CA ALA A 40 -30.01 -40.36 4.58
C ALA A 40 -31.00 -39.27 4.19
N GLN A 41 -32.06 -39.65 3.48
CA GLN A 41 -33.20 -38.79 3.17
C GLN A 41 -34.03 -38.47 4.44
N PRO A 42 -34.89 -37.44 4.41
CA PRO A 42 -35.84 -37.21 5.47
C PRO A 42 -36.70 -38.47 5.67
N TYR A 43 -36.87 -38.88 6.92
CA TYR A 43 -37.66 -40.06 7.34
C TYR A 43 -37.16 -41.41 6.87
N GLU A 44 -36.08 -41.51 6.07
CA GLU A 44 -35.45 -42.75 5.64
C GLU A 44 -34.78 -43.45 6.82
N ARG A 45 -35.07 -44.76 6.99
CA ARG A 45 -34.40 -45.65 7.95
C ARG A 45 -33.36 -46.47 7.23
N ASN A 46 -32.09 -46.05 7.26
CA ASN A 46 -30.98 -46.81 6.70
C ASN A 46 -29.83 -46.87 7.72
N GLY A 47 -29.04 -47.96 7.67
CA GLY A 47 -27.90 -48.19 8.56
C GLY A 47 -26.71 -47.26 8.32
N LYS A 48 -26.75 -46.42 7.28
CA LYS A 48 -25.67 -45.45 6.95
C LYS A 48 -25.93 -44.05 7.51
N ARG A 49 -27.09 -43.85 8.14
CA ARG A 49 -27.46 -42.54 8.74
C ARG A 49 -26.46 -42.12 9.81
N ARG A 50 -25.84 -40.97 9.65
CA ARG A 50 -24.79 -40.42 10.56
C ARG A 50 -25.31 -39.47 11.60
N ALA A 51 -26.49 -38.87 11.39
CA ALA A 51 -27.05 -37.89 12.32
C ALA A 51 -28.57 -37.75 12.15
N HIS A 52 -29.20 -37.23 13.21
CA HIS A 52 -30.60 -36.85 13.24
C HIS A 52 -30.75 -35.34 13.11
N ARG A 53 -31.71 -34.89 12.27
CA ARG A 53 -32.04 -33.47 12.13
C ARG A 53 -32.61 -32.94 13.43
N ASN A 54 -32.21 -31.73 13.82
CA ASN A 54 -32.63 -31.01 15.01
C ASN A 54 -33.18 -29.62 14.67
N GLY A 55 -34.00 -29.55 13.62
CA GLY A 55 -34.57 -28.31 13.13
C GLY A 55 -33.57 -27.42 12.36
N THR A 56 -33.89 -26.14 12.33
CA THR A 56 -33.07 -25.10 11.68
C THR A 56 -32.90 -23.92 12.61
N ARG A 57 -31.79 -23.19 12.41
CA ARG A 57 -31.53 -21.90 13.11
C ARG A 57 -31.42 -20.79 12.09
N ASN A 58 -32.15 -19.69 12.28
CA ASN A 58 -32.02 -18.51 11.44
C ASN A 58 -30.62 -17.90 11.58
N ARG A 59 -30.01 -17.59 10.44
CA ARG A 59 -28.71 -16.91 10.36
C ARG A 59 -28.72 -15.92 9.20
N ASN A 60 -28.36 -14.68 9.49
CA ASN A 60 -28.29 -13.63 8.48
C ASN A 60 -26.96 -13.69 7.74
N LEU A 61 -27.03 -13.50 6.42
CA LEU A 61 -25.90 -13.34 5.51
C LEU A 61 -26.05 -12.02 4.75
N LYS A 62 -25.00 -11.22 4.75
CA LYS A 62 -24.92 -9.97 3.98
C LYS A 62 -24.38 -10.26 2.60
N THR A 63 -25.22 -10.04 1.59
CA THR A 63 -24.92 -10.30 0.17
C THR A 63 -24.92 -8.99 -0.61
N ILE A 64 -24.48 -9.02 -1.87
CA ILE A 64 -24.58 -7.88 -2.80
C ILE A 64 -26.03 -7.43 -3.05
N HIS A 65 -27.01 -8.31 -2.82
CA HIS A 65 -28.46 -8.01 -2.96
C HIS A 65 -29.11 -7.53 -1.67
N GLY A 66 -28.35 -7.40 -0.59
CA GLY A 66 -28.82 -7.04 0.73
C GLY A 66 -28.65 -8.15 1.77
N GLU A 67 -29.18 -7.93 2.97
CA GLU A 67 -29.16 -8.93 4.04
C GLU A 67 -30.27 -9.97 3.82
N VAL A 68 -29.89 -11.24 3.79
CA VAL A 68 -30.80 -12.38 3.66
C VAL A 68 -30.78 -13.23 4.91
N THR A 69 -31.97 -13.70 5.34
CA THR A 69 -32.09 -14.63 6.46
C THR A 69 -32.16 -16.05 5.94
N LEU A 70 -31.18 -16.88 6.32
CA LEU A 70 -31.05 -18.26 5.91
C LEU A 70 -31.42 -19.22 7.05
N LYS A 71 -32.06 -20.34 6.72
CA LYS A 71 -32.46 -21.41 7.66
C LYS A 71 -31.37 -22.47 7.73
N LYS A 72 -30.32 -22.25 8.55
CA LYS A 72 -29.20 -23.16 8.70
C LYS A 72 -29.67 -24.46 9.39
N PRO A 73 -29.49 -25.66 8.78
CA PRO A 73 -29.80 -26.94 9.40
C PRO A 73 -29.01 -27.18 10.70
N GLN A 74 -29.60 -27.91 11.63
CA GLN A 74 -28.95 -28.37 12.86
C GLN A 74 -29.07 -29.87 12.96
N PHE A 75 -28.03 -30.52 13.52
CA PHE A 75 -27.98 -31.96 13.81
C PHE A 75 -27.81 -32.16 15.31
N ARG A 76 -28.15 -33.34 15.80
CA ARG A 76 -28.00 -33.68 17.24
C ARG A 76 -26.60 -34.13 17.57
N GLU A 77 -25.99 -34.96 16.69
CA GLU A 77 -24.76 -35.69 17.00
C GLU A 77 -23.50 -34.88 16.73
N PHE A 78 -23.56 -34.00 15.71
CA PHE A 78 -22.42 -33.14 15.36
C PHE A 78 -22.90 -31.82 14.73
N PRO A 79 -22.08 -30.77 14.73
CA PRO A 79 -22.48 -29.48 14.15
C PRO A 79 -22.53 -29.57 12.61
N PHE A 80 -23.64 -29.10 11.98
CA PHE A 80 -23.73 -28.93 10.54
C PHE A 80 -22.68 -27.97 10.02
N ARG A 81 -21.89 -28.40 9.05
CA ARG A 81 -20.90 -27.60 8.33
C ARG A 81 -21.44 -27.25 6.94
N THR A 82 -21.24 -26.02 6.50
CA THR A 82 -21.71 -25.54 5.20
C THR A 82 -20.70 -24.59 4.60
N GLU A 83 -20.55 -24.64 3.28
CA GLU A 83 -19.73 -23.69 2.52
C GLU A 83 -20.42 -22.35 2.31
N VAL A 84 -21.75 -22.28 2.47
CA VAL A 84 -22.53 -21.04 2.37
C VAL A 84 -22.06 -20.00 3.37
N PHE A 85 -21.59 -20.44 4.55
CA PHE A 85 -20.99 -19.57 5.55
C PHE A 85 -19.54 -19.93 5.76
N ALA A 86 -18.61 -19.09 5.38
CA ALA A 86 -17.25 -19.19 5.89
C ALA A 86 -17.30 -19.17 7.43
N ARG A 87 -16.38 -19.90 8.09
CA ARG A 87 -16.36 -20.03 9.57
C ARG A 87 -16.35 -18.63 10.20
N TYR A 88 -17.42 -18.32 10.96
CA TYR A 88 -17.66 -17.01 11.60
C TYR A 88 -17.94 -15.82 10.66
N SER A 89 -18.07 -16.01 9.34
CA SER A 89 -18.45 -14.92 8.43
C SER A 89 -19.98 -14.76 8.35
N ARG A 90 -20.42 -13.49 8.36
CA ARG A 90 -21.81 -13.07 8.09
C ARG A 90 -21.87 -12.16 6.86
N VAL A 91 -20.80 -12.03 6.14
CA VAL A 91 -20.64 -11.15 4.99
C VAL A 91 -20.14 -11.98 3.83
N GLU A 92 -20.77 -11.84 2.70
CA GLU A 92 -20.34 -12.45 1.44
C GLU A 92 -18.94 -11.97 1.04
N GLU A 93 -18.11 -12.82 0.42
CA GLU A 93 -16.73 -12.48 0.08
C GLU A 93 -16.64 -11.31 -0.90
N SER A 94 -17.55 -11.23 -1.88
CA SER A 94 -17.63 -10.10 -2.82
C SER A 94 -17.81 -8.74 -2.14
N VAL A 95 -18.64 -8.70 -1.09
CA VAL A 95 -18.84 -7.50 -0.27
C VAL A 95 -17.57 -7.17 0.51
N ARG A 96 -16.87 -8.19 1.01
CA ARG A 96 -15.61 -8.00 1.74
C ARG A 96 -14.51 -7.45 0.84
N VAL A 97 -14.40 -7.96 -0.38
CA VAL A 97 -13.46 -7.45 -1.39
C VAL A 97 -13.80 -6.00 -1.73
N ALA A 98 -15.07 -5.68 -1.99
CA ALA A 98 -15.49 -4.30 -2.29
C ALA A 98 -15.21 -3.33 -1.13
N VAL A 99 -15.40 -3.77 0.12
CA VAL A 99 -15.07 -2.99 1.33
C VAL A 99 -13.57 -2.75 1.44
N ALA A 100 -12.76 -3.79 1.26
CA ALA A 100 -11.30 -3.71 1.30
C ALA A 100 -10.79 -2.75 0.21
N GLU A 101 -11.25 -2.93 -1.02
CA GLU A 101 -10.88 -2.09 -2.16
C GLU A 101 -11.28 -0.62 -1.93
N SER A 102 -12.50 -0.35 -1.48
CA SER A 102 -12.94 1.01 -1.15
C SER A 102 -12.05 1.65 -0.08
N PHE A 103 -11.63 0.88 0.92
CA PHE A 103 -10.71 1.35 1.96
C PHE A 103 -9.32 1.67 1.37
N LEU A 104 -8.80 0.82 0.50
CA LEU A 104 -7.51 1.01 -0.17
C LEU A 104 -7.53 2.24 -1.11
N GLN A 105 -8.66 2.52 -1.74
CA GLN A 105 -8.86 3.74 -2.55
C GLN A 105 -8.94 5.02 -1.70
N GLY A 106 -8.74 4.92 -0.39
CA GLY A 106 -8.70 6.05 0.54
C GLY A 106 -10.09 6.50 1.03
N VAL A 107 -11.13 5.71 0.79
CA VAL A 107 -12.46 5.99 1.33
C VAL A 107 -12.45 5.70 2.84
N SER A 108 -12.77 6.68 3.68
CA SER A 108 -12.80 6.48 5.13
C SER A 108 -13.81 5.40 5.52
N THR A 109 -13.54 4.65 6.61
CA THR A 109 -14.41 3.57 7.11
C THR A 109 -15.88 4.01 7.26
N ARG A 110 -16.12 5.27 7.70
CA ARG A 110 -17.46 5.84 7.80
C ARG A 110 -18.11 6.11 6.44
N ARG A 111 -17.35 6.48 5.43
CA ARG A 111 -17.88 6.66 4.06
C ARG A 111 -18.10 5.32 3.38
N VAL A 112 -17.22 4.34 3.58
CA VAL A 112 -17.43 2.95 3.12
C VAL A 112 -18.75 2.41 3.71
N GLU A 113 -18.99 2.60 5.01
CA GLU A 113 -20.25 2.25 5.65
C GLU A 113 -21.46 2.88 4.94
N LYS A 114 -21.41 4.20 4.62
CA LYS A 114 -22.49 4.88 3.90
C LYS A 114 -22.71 4.33 2.49
N VAL A 115 -21.64 4.10 1.74
CA VAL A 115 -21.72 3.53 0.39
C VAL A 115 -22.34 2.13 0.43
N ILE A 116 -21.92 1.30 1.36
CA ILE A 116 -22.44 -0.07 1.50
C ILE A 116 -23.90 -0.07 1.93
N ARG A 117 -24.31 0.87 2.77
CA ARG A 117 -25.74 1.07 3.11
C ARG A 117 -26.57 1.39 1.88
N SER A 118 -26.06 2.17 0.91
CA SER A 118 -26.78 2.45 -0.34
C SER A 118 -26.99 1.20 -1.21
N PHE A 119 -26.19 0.16 -1.00
CA PHE A 119 -26.39 -1.18 -1.61
C PHE A 119 -27.35 -2.08 -0.79
N GLY A 120 -28.01 -1.54 0.25
CA GLY A 120 -28.97 -2.30 1.05
C GLY A 120 -28.38 -3.17 2.15
N LEU A 121 -27.11 -2.95 2.48
CA LEU A 121 -26.41 -3.63 3.57
C LEU A 121 -26.41 -2.72 4.83
N GLU A 122 -27.53 -2.64 5.51
CA GLU A 122 -27.79 -1.65 6.57
C GLU A 122 -26.88 -1.78 7.81
N ASN A 123 -26.20 -2.90 7.99
CA ASN A 123 -25.53 -3.25 9.24
C ASN A 123 -24.02 -3.54 9.13
N ILE A 124 -23.29 -2.96 8.17
CA ILE A 124 -21.83 -2.99 8.20
C ILE A 124 -21.35 -1.75 8.96
N SER A 125 -20.84 -1.96 10.17
CA SER A 125 -20.29 -0.88 11.01
C SER A 125 -18.87 -0.48 10.59
N ALA A 126 -18.45 0.73 10.94
CA ALA A 126 -17.07 1.18 10.73
C ALA A 126 -16.03 0.23 11.38
N SER A 127 -16.38 -0.41 12.51
CA SER A 127 -15.53 -1.42 13.15
C SER A 127 -15.44 -2.71 12.32
N GLU A 128 -16.49 -3.12 11.63
CA GLU A 128 -16.47 -4.28 10.74
C GLU A 128 -15.65 -4.00 9.48
N VAL A 129 -15.79 -2.81 8.89
CA VAL A 129 -14.91 -2.34 7.79
C VAL A 129 -13.44 -2.39 8.22
N SER A 130 -13.13 -1.87 9.42
CA SER A 130 -11.78 -1.92 9.97
C SER A 130 -11.26 -3.35 10.15
N ARG A 131 -12.13 -4.28 10.59
CA ARG A 131 -11.78 -5.70 10.75
C ARG A 131 -11.53 -6.38 9.41
N ILE A 132 -12.30 -6.06 8.39
CA ILE A 132 -12.06 -6.56 7.02
C ILE A 132 -10.72 -6.06 6.51
N ALA A 133 -10.44 -4.75 6.67
CA ALA A 133 -9.17 -4.16 6.27
C ALA A 133 -7.95 -4.79 6.97
N LYS A 134 -8.09 -5.20 8.23
CA LYS A 134 -7.00 -5.90 8.95
C LYS A 134 -6.56 -7.23 8.32
N LYS A 135 -7.40 -7.88 7.53
CA LYS A 135 -7.01 -9.11 6.83
C LYS A 135 -5.95 -8.87 5.76
N LEU A 136 -5.84 -7.64 5.28
CA LEU A 136 -4.76 -7.24 4.38
C LEU A 136 -3.39 -7.22 5.06
N ASP A 137 -3.34 -7.22 6.39
CA ASP A 137 -2.06 -7.20 7.14
C ASP A 137 -1.19 -8.42 6.82
N GLU A 138 -1.80 -9.58 6.56
CA GLU A 138 -1.07 -10.79 6.18
C GLU A 138 -0.38 -10.62 4.81
N GLU A 139 -1.10 -10.06 3.83
CA GLU A 139 -0.54 -9.79 2.50
C GLU A 139 0.52 -8.68 2.54
N VAL A 140 0.28 -7.64 3.35
CA VAL A 140 1.26 -6.58 3.63
C VAL A 140 2.55 -7.19 4.19
N GLN A 141 2.45 -8.07 5.20
CA GLN A 141 3.62 -8.71 5.80
C GLN A 141 4.32 -9.66 4.81
N LYS A 142 3.60 -10.41 3.99
CA LYS A 142 4.20 -11.23 2.92
C LYS A 142 4.99 -10.36 1.95
N PHE A 143 4.42 -9.25 1.52
CA PHE A 143 5.09 -8.31 0.60
C PHE A 143 6.35 -7.72 1.22
N LEU A 144 6.28 -7.23 2.45
CA LEU A 144 7.42 -6.61 3.14
C LEU A 144 8.53 -7.61 3.49
N ASN A 145 8.20 -8.87 3.72
CA ASN A 145 9.18 -9.91 4.12
C ASN A 145 9.61 -10.83 2.99
N ARG A 146 9.18 -10.57 1.75
CA ARG A 146 9.59 -11.39 0.61
C ARG A 146 11.09 -11.33 0.37
N PRO A 147 11.74 -12.41 -0.09
CA PRO A 147 13.16 -12.41 -0.41
C PRO A 147 13.47 -11.43 -1.54
N ILE A 148 14.68 -10.87 -1.53
CA ILE A 148 15.24 -10.02 -2.58
C ILE A 148 16.27 -10.91 -3.32
N GLU A 149 15.86 -11.46 -4.45
CA GLU A 149 16.65 -12.48 -5.15
C GLU A 149 17.73 -11.87 -6.03
N GLU A 150 17.42 -10.73 -6.67
CA GLU A 150 18.29 -10.08 -7.64
C GLU A 150 19.17 -9.00 -7.01
N PRO A 151 20.41 -8.80 -7.51
CA PRO A 151 21.23 -7.66 -7.10
C PRO A 151 20.57 -6.33 -7.47
N MET A 152 20.70 -5.34 -6.57
CA MET A 152 20.12 -4.01 -6.71
C MET A 152 21.24 -2.95 -6.77
N PRO A 153 21.81 -2.65 -7.94
CA PRO A 153 22.88 -1.65 -8.05
C PRO A 153 22.47 -0.24 -7.66
N PHE A 154 21.20 0.11 -7.84
CA PHE A 154 20.66 1.43 -7.49
C PHE A 154 19.55 1.30 -6.49
N LEU A 155 19.65 2.05 -5.39
CA LEU A 155 18.68 2.11 -4.31
C LEU A 155 18.14 3.53 -4.18
N TYR A 156 16.84 3.70 -4.18
CA TYR A 156 16.16 4.98 -3.95
C TYR A 156 15.48 4.97 -2.59
N ILE A 157 15.76 6.00 -1.83
CA ILE A 157 15.26 6.18 -0.46
C ILE A 157 14.53 7.51 -0.37
N ASP A 158 13.38 7.51 0.24
CA ASP A 158 12.62 8.75 0.49
C ASP A 158 11.72 8.57 1.71
N ALA A 159 11.33 9.67 2.35
CA ALA A 159 10.39 9.67 3.43
C ALA A 159 9.25 10.69 3.20
N SER A 160 8.10 10.37 3.73
CA SER A 160 6.95 11.29 3.70
C SER A 160 6.21 11.26 5.03
N TYR A 161 5.81 12.43 5.52
CA TYR A 161 5.11 12.57 6.79
C TYR A 161 3.61 12.49 6.64
N PHE A 162 2.99 11.72 7.53
CA PHE A 162 1.53 11.53 7.61
C PHE A 162 1.04 11.71 9.05
N LYS A 163 -0.19 12.22 9.19
CA LYS A 163 -0.83 12.34 10.50
C LYS A 163 -1.37 10.98 10.95
N VAL A 164 -0.93 10.53 12.11
CA VAL A 164 -1.35 9.28 12.74
C VAL A 164 -1.83 9.57 14.17
N ARG A 165 -2.85 8.87 14.60
CA ARG A 165 -3.36 8.97 15.97
C ARG A 165 -2.55 8.05 16.89
N THR A 166 -1.86 8.63 17.86
CA THR A 166 -1.08 7.93 18.87
C THR A 166 -1.49 8.48 20.24
N ASP A 167 -1.87 7.62 21.18
CA ASP A 167 -2.29 7.99 22.54
C ASP A 167 -3.33 9.12 22.61
N GLY A 168 -4.32 9.07 21.74
CA GLY A 168 -5.40 10.04 21.68
C GLY A 168 -5.09 11.35 20.96
N ARG A 169 -3.85 11.57 20.53
CA ARG A 169 -3.37 12.78 19.84
C ARG A 169 -3.00 12.46 18.37
N TYR A 170 -2.96 13.49 17.54
CA TYR A 170 -2.46 13.38 16.17
C TYR A 170 -1.01 13.83 16.13
N VAL A 171 -0.13 12.92 15.76
CA VAL A 171 1.30 13.17 15.56
C VAL A 171 1.69 12.94 14.10
N ASN A 172 2.76 13.59 13.66
CA ASN A 172 3.33 13.32 12.35
C ASN A 172 4.28 12.12 12.48
N LYS A 173 4.05 11.08 11.70
CA LYS A 173 4.93 9.90 11.58
C LYS A 173 5.58 9.90 10.20
N ALA A 174 6.83 9.51 10.13
CA ALA A 174 7.55 9.31 8.89
C ALA A 174 7.17 7.94 8.29
N LEU A 175 6.83 7.91 7.01
CA LEU A 175 6.75 6.70 6.21
C LEU A 175 8.03 6.64 5.38
N LEU A 176 8.92 5.74 5.75
CA LEU A 176 10.18 5.47 5.06
C LEU A 176 9.91 4.49 3.90
N ILE A 177 10.46 4.77 2.72
CA ILE A 177 10.24 3.95 1.52
C ILE A 177 11.59 3.64 0.88
N ALA A 178 11.79 2.37 0.52
CA ALA A 178 12.93 1.92 -0.25
C ALA A 178 12.47 1.23 -1.54
N SER A 179 13.04 1.62 -2.67
CA SER A 179 12.90 0.93 -3.95
C SER A 179 14.26 0.77 -4.62
N GLY A 180 14.40 -0.22 -5.49
CA GLY A 180 15.63 -0.47 -6.20
C GLY A 180 15.42 -0.64 -7.71
N ILE A 181 16.53 -0.58 -8.45
CA ILE A 181 16.60 -1.07 -9.82
C ILE A 181 17.44 -2.34 -9.80
N ARG A 182 16.86 -3.41 -10.32
CA ARG A 182 17.48 -4.71 -10.48
C ARG A 182 18.55 -4.66 -11.58
N GLN A 183 19.45 -5.64 -11.57
CA GLN A 183 20.49 -5.73 -12.59
C GLN A 183 19.91 -5.91 -14.00
N ASP A 184 18.72 -6.51 -14.13
CA ASP A 184 17.98 -6.65 -15.40
C ASP A 184 17.26 -5.36 -15.84
N GLY A 185 17.35 -4.29 -15.06
CA GLY A 185 16.78 -2.97 -15.36
C GLY A 185 15.35 -2.74 -14.93
N TYR A 186 14.69 -3.71 -14.29
CA TYR A 186 13.36 -3.49 -13.72
C TYR A 186 13.44 -2.79 -12.37
N ARG A 187 12.41 -2.01 -12.06
CA ARG A 187 12.25 -1.38 -10.74
C ARG A 187 11.48 -2.29 -9.81
N GLU A 188 11.82 -2.23 -8.55
CA GLU A 188 11.12 -2.96 -7.50
C GLU A 188 10.99 -2.12 -6.24
N ILE A 189 9.79 -2.10 -5.62
CA ILE A 189 9.59 -1.51 -4.29
C ILE A 189 10.01 -2.55 -3.26
N LEU A 190 11.01 -2.23 -2.46
CA LEU A 190 11.66 -3.21 -1.58
C LEU A 190 11.08 -3.22 -0.18
N SER A 191 10.80 -2.04 0.39
CA SER A 191 10.29 -1.93 1.76
C SER A 191 9.56 -0.62 2.00
N ALA A 192 8.73 -0.64 3.05
CA ALA A 192 8.18 0.54 3.71
C ALA A 192 8.12 0.30 5.22
N ALA A 193 8.40 1.35 5.99
CA ALA A 193 8.33 1.32 7.44
C ALA A 193 7.73 2.63 7.97
N VAL A 194 7.01 2.57 9.09
CA VAL A 194 6.52 3.76 9.80
C VAL A 194 7.43 3.99 11.00
N ALA A 195 7.95 5.20 11.12
CA ALA A 195 8.84 5.62 12.18
C ALA A 195 8.37 6.94 12.83
N ASP A 196 8.85 7.22 14.03
CA ASP A 196 8.56 8.49 14.70
C ASP A 196 9.25 9.67 14.03
N SER A 197 10.43 9.43 13.47
CA SER A 197 11.29 10.41 12.83
C SER A 197 12.14 9.75 11.74
N GLU A 198 12.91 10.56 11.03
CA GLU A 198 13.90 10.10 10.04
C GLU A 198 15.29 9.97 10.68
N ASP A 199 15.39 9.43 11.89
CA ASP A 199 16.65 9.25 12.57
C ASP A 199 17.51 8.18 11.91
N GLU A 200 18.83 8.25 12.15
CA GLU A 200 19.82 7.34 11.65
C GLU A 200 19.45 5.87 11.95
N SER A 201 19.09 5.58 13.20
CA SER A 201 18.71 4.24 13.64
C SER A 201 17.50 3.67 12.88
N CYS A 202 16.49 4.49 12.55
CA CYS A 202 15.33 4.04 11.79
C CYS A 202 15.71 3.63 10.35
N TRP A 203 16.67 4.32 9.75
CA TRP A 203 17.20 3.96 8.45
C TRP A 203 18.10 2.73 8.48
N GLU A 204 18.94 2.60 9.52
CA GLU A 204 19.76 1.41 9.76
C GLU A 204 18.89 0.16 9.91
N ASP A 205 17.86 0.21 10.74
CA ASP A 205 16.90 -0.90 10.91
C ASP A 205 16.27 -1.31 9.58
N LEU A 206 15.87 -0.34 8.76
CA LEU A 206 15.31 -0.60 7.44
C LEU A 206 16.34 -1.25 6.51
N PHE A 207 17.59 -0.78 6.50
CA PHE A 207 18.64 -1.31 5.64
C PHE A 207 19.09 -2.70 6.08
N GLU A 208 19.22 -2.95 7.39
CA GLU A 208 19.53 -4.28 7.91
C GLU A 208 18.40 -5.27 7.60
N GLY A 209 17.16 -4.84 7.71
CA GLY A 209 16.00 -5.65 7.29
C GLY A 209 16.04 -6.00 5.80
N LEU A 210 16.46 -5.07 4.93
CA LEU A 210 16.65 -5.34 3.50
C LEU A 210 17.81 -6.32 3.24
N LYS A 211 18.92 -6.18 3.93
CA LYS A 211 20.08 -7.10 3.82
C LYS A 211 19.70 -8.51 4.29
N ALA A 212 18.99 -8.62 5.42
CA ALA A 212 18.53 -9.91 5.93
C ALA A 212 17.63 -10.66 4.93
N ARG A 213 16.92 -9.92 4.07
CA ARG A 213 16.08 -10.47 2.99
C ARG A 213 16.85 -10.75 1.69
N GLY A 214 18.15 -10.47 1.63
CA GLY A 214 19.01 -10.75 0.49
C GLY A 214 19.42 -9.54 -0.35
N LEU A 215 19.16 -8.29 0.08
CA LEU A 215 19.64 -7.10 -0.63
C LEU A 215 21.17 -7.14 -0.75
N ARG A 216 21.66 -7.07 -1.97
CA ARG A 216 23.10 -7.09 -2.30
C ARG A 216 23.43 -6.28 -3.54
N GLY A 217 24.71 -5.98 -3.73
CA GLY A 217 25.22 -5.35 -4.94
C GLY A 217 24.88 -3.86 -5.06
N VAL A 218 24.50 -3.18 -3.97
CA VAL A 218 24.25 -1.74 -3.97
C VAL A 218 25.50 -0.97 -4.30
N LYS A 219 25.47 -0.13 -5.33
CA LYS A 219 26.56 0.72 -5.79
C LYS A 219 26.27 2.20 -5.60
N LEU A 220 25.00 2.59 -5.69
CA LEU A 220 24.57 3.97 -5.53
C LEU A 220 23.25 4.03 -4.76
N VAL A 221 23.21 4.86 -3.70
CA VAL A 221 22.00 5.17 -2.96
C VAL A 221 21.60 6.61 -3.25
N ILE A 222 20.38 6.81 -3.74
CA ILE A 222 19.84 8.13 -4.11
C ILE A 222 18.76 8.53 -3.08
N SER A 223 18.94 9.67 -2.44
CA SER A 223 17.96 10.19 -1.48
C SER A 223 17.94 11.71 -1.44
N ASP A 224 17.10 12.28 -0.57
CA ASP A 224 17.21 13.66 -0.15
C ASP A 224 18.43 13.87 0.78
N GLY A 225 18.68 15.12 1.18
CA GLY A 225 19.84 15.51 1.98
C GLY A 225 19.71 15.26 3.49
N HIS A 226 18.82 14.35 3.94
CA HIS A 226 18.68 14.11 5.38
C HIS A 226 19.93 13.43 5.97
N LYS A 227 20.49 14.02 7.05
CA LYS A 227 21.76 13.55 7.65
C LYS A 227 21.70 12.12 8.17
N GLY A 228 20.54 11.69 8.69
CA GLY A 228 20.34 10.32 9.16
C GLY A 228 20.51 9.29 8.03
N ILE A 229 19.98 9.59 6.83
CA ILE A 229 20.13 8.71 5.67
C ILE A 229 21.61 8.61 5.26
N GLN A 230 22.32 9.76 5.17
CA GLN A 230 23.72 9.78 4.75
C GLN A 230 24.60 8.93 5.65
N LYS A 231 24.41 9.01 6.97
CA LYS A 231 25.15 8.22 7.94
C LYS A 231 24.83 6.74 7.83
N ALA A 232 23.54 6.39 7.85
CA ALA A 232 23.09 5.00 7.72
C ALA A 232 23.59 4.36 6.41
N VAL A 233 23.64 5.11 5.28
CA VAL A 233 24.22 4.61 4.02
C VAL A 233 25.68 4.29 4.16
N LYS A 234 26.47 5.16 4.79
CA LYS A 234 27.93 4.95 4.99
C LYS A 234 28.22 3.71 5.83
N GLU A 235 27.40 3.46 6.85
CA GLU A 235 27.59 2.32 7.75
C GLU A 235 27.05 1.02 7.18
N CYS A 236 25.87 1.06 6.56
CA CYS A 236 25.20 -0.14 6.09
C CYS A 236 25.68 -0.62 4.70
N PHE A 237 26.15 0.27 3.82
CA PHE A 237 26.51 -0.05 2.43
C PHE A 237 27.94 0.31 2.12
N LEU A 238 28.89 -0.44 2.71
CA LEU A 238 30.33 -0.25 2.45
C LEU A 238 30.63 -0.42 0.95
N GLY A 239 31.28 0.62 0.38
CA GLY A 239 31.61 0.66 -1.05
C GLY A 239 30.50 1.21 -1.97
N ALA A 240 29.33 1.54 -1.46
CA ALA A 240 28.32 2.28 -2.21
C ALA A 240 28.54 3.79 -2.07
N SER A 241 28.30 4.53 -3.15
CA SER A 241 28.26 6.00 -3.12
C SER A 241 26.86 6.50 -2.74
N TRP A 242 26.81 7.63 -2.06
CA TRP A 242 25.56 8.34 -1.82
C TRP A 242 25.39 9.47 -2.84
N GLN A 243 24.21 9.60 -3.43
CA GLN A 243 23.85 10.62 -4.41
C GLN A 243 22.77 11.52 -3.84
N MET A 244 23.05 12.80 -3.72
CA MET A 244 22.02 13.79 -3.44
C MET A 244 21.04 13.91 -4.61
N CYS A 245 19.75 13.75 -4.36
CA CYS A 245 18.71 13.96 -5.36
C CYS A 245 18.74 15.40 -5.88
N THR A 246 19.02 15.58 -7.18
CA THR A 246 19.16 16.92 -7.78
C THR A 246 17.90 17.78 -7.63
N VAL A 247 16.71 17.18 -7.63
CA VAL A 247 15.43 17.90 -7.43
C VAL A 247 15.30 18.41 -6.00
N HIS A 248 15.64 17.58 -5.00
CA HIS A 248 15.64 17.99 -3.60
C HIS A 248 16.70 19.02 -3.31
N PHE A 249 17.88 18.89 -3.88
CA PHE A 249 18.95 19.88 -3.82
C PHE A 249 18.49 21.25 -4.34
N MET A 250 17.97 21.31 -5.57
CA MET A 250 17.44 22.55 -6.13
C MET A 250 16.36 23.17 -5.25
N ARG A 251 15.43 22.38 -4.72
CA ARG A 251 14.41 22.84 -3.79
C ARG A 251 15.00 23.41 -2.50
N ALA A 252 16.03 22.77 -1.95
CA ALA A 252 16.71 23.21 -0.74
C ALA A 252 17.40 24.57 -0.94
N VAL A 253 18.15 24.75 -2.04
CA VAL A 253 18.80 26.03 -2.39
C VAL A 253 17.74 27.13 -2.58
N LEU A 254 16.70 26.86 -3.40
CA LEU A 254 15.67 27.85 -3.73
C LEU A 254 14.75 28.19 -2.55
N LYS A 255 14.70 27.38 -1.50
CA LYS A 255 13.87 27.62 -0.31
C LYS A 255 14.21 28.95 0.35
N ASN A 256 15.48 29.30 0.37
CA ASN A 256 16.01 30.50 1.02
C ASN A 256 16.11 31.72 0.08
N ILE A 257 15.76 31.56 -1.21
CA ILE A 257 15.76 32.65 -2.20
C ILE A 257 14.41 33.38 -2.21
N PRO A 258 14.39 34.70 -2.21
CA PRO A 258 13.18 35.50 -2.38
C PRO A 258 12.43 35.18 -3.66
N LYS A 259 11.09 35.27 -3.63
CA LYS A 259 10.26 34.87 -4.79
C LYS A 259 10.63 35.59 -6.09
N LYS A 260 11.03 36.87 -6.01
CA LYS A 260 11.42 37.67 -7.18
C LYS A 260 12.64 37.10 -7.91
N ASP A 261 13.61 36.55 -7.18
CA ASP A 261 14.91 36.11 -7.71
C ASP A 261 14.94 34.58 -7.99
N ARG A 262 13.93 33.82 -7.50
CA ARG A 262 13.88 32.36 -7.61
C ARG A 262 13.98 31.84 -9.05
N LYS A 263 13.38 32.54 -9.99
CA LYS A 263 13.38 32.11 -11.40
C LYS A 263 14.77 32.23 -12.00
N GLU A 264 15.46 33.34 -11.75
CA GLU A 264 16.85 33.57 -12.19
C GLU A 264 17.78 32.54 -11.59
N VAL A 265 17.75 32.40 -10.24
CA VAL A 265 18.60 31.44 -9.53
C VAL A 265 18.31 29.99 -9.96
N ALA A 266 17.06 29.64 -10.27
CA ALA A 266 16.71 28.30 -10.77
C ALA A 266 17.32 28.01 -12.16
N TYR A 267 17.45 29.00 -13.04
CA TYR A 267 18.16 28.86 -14.30
C TYR A 267 19.66 28.66 -14.06
N MET A 268 20.28 29.52 -13.23
CA MET A 268 21.70 29.41 -12.88
C MET A 268 22.02 28.03 -12.28
N LEU A 269 21.19 27.55 -11.33
CA LEU A 269 21.34 26.21 -10.74
C LEU A 269 21.24 25.10 -11.77
N LYS A 270 20.34 25.23 -12.73
CA LYS A 270 20.15 24.20 -13.77
C LYS A 270 21.39 24.11 -14.67
N ASP A 271 21.96 25.24 -15.04
CA ASP A 271 23.18 25.30 -15.86
C ASP A 271 24.37 24.77 -15.06
N ALA A 272 24.55 25.21 -13.82
CA ALA A 272 25.62 24.76 -12.93
C ALA A 272 25.56 23.28 -12.53
N LEU A 273 24.42 22.58 -12.73
CA LEU A 273 24.33 21.13 -12.53
C LEU A 273 25.13 20.30 -13.56
N GLU A 274 25.58 20.89 -14.64
CA GLU A 274 26.38 20.20 -15.66
C GLU A 274 27.86 20.12 -15.28
N ASP A 275 28.38 21.10 -14.46
CA ASP A 275 29.78 21.18 -14.08
C ASP A 275 29.96 21.58 -12.60
N GLU A 276 30.94 20.95 -11.93
CA GLU A 276 31.24 21.20 -10.51
C GLU A 276 31.84 22.60 -10.28
N SER A 277 32.66 23.10 -11.21
CA SER A 277 33.27 24.44 -11.11
C SER A 277 32.22 25.53 -11.22
N GLU A 278 31.27 25.39 -12.15
CA GLU A 278 30.15 26.32 -12.29
C GLU A 278 29.27 26.34 -11.03
N MET A 279 29.07 25.21 -10.39
CA MET A 279 28.33 25.12 -9.12
C MET A 279 29.03 25.85 -7.99
N GLN A 280 30.39 25.77 -7.94
CA GLN A 280 31.16 26.46 -6.95
C GLN A 280 31.13 27.99 -7.19
N GLU A 281 31.24 28.44 -8.43
CA GLU A 281 31.12 29.85 -8.80
C GLU A 281 29.73 30.38 -8.43
N LEU A 282 28.68 29.61 -8.67
CA LEU A 282 27.33 29.98 -8.28
C LEU A 282 27.19 30.14 -6.75
N ALA A 283 27.84 29.32 -5.95
CA ALA A 283 27.83 29.47 -4.49
C ALA A 283 28.41 30.84 -4.09
N VAL A 284 29.54 31.23 -4.68
CA VAL A 284 30.16 32.55 -4.44
C VAL A 284 29.21 33.70 -4.86
N ILE A 285 28.64 33.61 -6.06
CA ILE A 285 27.68 34.64 -6.56
C ILE A 285 26.47 34.76 -5.62
N LEU A 286 25.95 33.67 -5.09
CA LEU A 286 24.82 33.69 -4.18
C LEU A 286 25.17 34.29 -2.84
N ASP A 287 26.37 34.04 -2.34
CA ASP A 287 26.86 34.63 -1.09
C ASP A 287 27.04 36.17 -1.22
N GLU A 288 27.68 36.62 -2.32
CA GLU A 288 27.82 38.03 -2.64
C GLU A 288 26.46 38.76 -2.79
N LYS A 289 25.43 38.08 -3.31
CA LYS A 289 24.05 38.61 -3.37
C LYS A 289 23.34 38.55 -2.02
N GLY A 290 24.00 38.12 -0.94
CA GLY A 290 23.43 38.03 0.41
C GLY A 290 22.57 36.79 0.66
N TYR A 291 22.68 35.76 -0.18
CA TYR A 291 21.93 34.48 -0.05
C TYR A 291 22.81 33.38 0.57
N SER A 292 23.53 33.71 1.66
CA SER A 292 24.53 32.85 2.32
C SER A 292 24.00 31.46 2.66
N LYS A 293 22.73 31.35 3.14
CA LYS A 293 22.11 30.04 3.42
C LYS A 293 21.96 29.16 2.19
N SER A 294 21.82 29.75 1.00
CA SER A 294 21.75 28.99 -0.26
C SER A 294 23.14 28.59 -0.73
N ALA A 295 24.15 29.45 -0.54
CA ALA A 295 25.55 29.13 -0.77
C ALA A 295 26.01 27.98 0.15
N ASP A 296 25.74 28.07 1.46
CA ASP A 296 26.02 26.99 2.44
C ASP A 296 25.38 25.65 2.03
N THR A 297 24.16 25.70 1.46
CA THR A 297 23.47 24.50 0.98
C THR A 297 24.23 23.90 -0.22
N ILE A 298 24.71 24.70 -1.16
CA ILE A 298 25.52 24.24 -2.29
C ILE A 298 26.80 23.60 -1.77
N ASP A 299 27.54 24.27 -0.91
CA ASP A 299 28.78 23.77 -0.35
C ASP A 299 28.63 22.46 0.43
N SER A 300 27.49 22.30 1.11
CA SER A 300 27.21 21.09 1.88
C SER A 300 26.99 19.84 1.02
N PHE A 301 26.51 19.99 -0.21
CA PHE A 301 26.11 18.85 -1.05
C PHE A 301 26.86 18.75 -2.38
N ARG A 302 27.68 19.73 -2.76
CA ARG A 302 28.34 19.76 -4.08
C ARG A 302 29.10 18.48 -4.43
N PHE A 303 29.78 17.87 -3.48
CA PHE A 303 30.55 16.63 -3.73
C PHE A 303 29.68 15.39 -3.95
N ASP A 304 28.41 15.43 -3.56
CA ASP A 304 27.47 14.31 -3.65
C ASP A 304 26.46 14.47 -4.81
N LEU A 305 26.64 15.49 -5.66
CA LEU A 305 25.71 15.78 -6.75
C LEU A 305 26.01 15.00 -8.03
N TRP A 306 27.24 14.51 -8.21
CA TRP A 306 27.70 13.91 -9.47
C TRP A 306 28.16 12.45 -9.35
N ASN A 307 27.90 11.78 -8.24
CA ASN A 307 28.24 10.36 -8.06
C ASN A 307 27.58 9.47 -9.13
N TYR A 308 26.45 9.89 -9.67
CA TYR A 308 25.79 9.22 -10.80
C TYR A 308 26.65 9.21 -12.08
N LYS A 309 27.61 10.13 -12.25
CA LYS A 309 28.50 10.21 -13.44
C LYS A 309 29.49 9.03 -13.52
N ALA A 310 29.68 8.29 -12.42
CA ALA A 310 30.47 7.06 -12.41
C ALA A 310 29.79 5.89 -13.15
N PHE A 311 28.56 6.06 -13.58
CA PHE A 311 27.76 5.04 -14.27
C PHE A 311 27.55 5.39 -15.74
N PRO A 312 27.11 4.44 -16.60
CA PRO A 312 26.88 4.69 -18.03
C PRO A 312 25.92 5.86 -18.28
N ARG A 313 26.22 6.65 -19.29
CA ARG A 313 25.48 7.89 -19.60
C ARG A 313 23.94 7.71 -19.75
N PRO A 314 23.43 6.63 -20.35
CA PRO A 314 21.99 6.40 -20.43
C PRO A 314 21.29 6.33 -19.08
N CYS A 315 21.99 5.94 -18.01
CA CYS A 315 21.46 5.83 -16.64
C CYS A 315 21.28 7.19 -15.96
N TRP A 316 22.10 8.19 -16.29
CA TRP A 316 22.26 9.43 -15.53
C TRP A 316 20.93 10.12 -15.20
N ARG A 317 20.07 10.28 -16.21
CA ARG A 317 18.78 10.97 -16.03
C ARG A 317 17.89 10.29 -14.99
N LEU A 318 18.02 8.98 -14.85
CA LEU A 318 17.17 8.15 -13.99
C LEU A 318 17.73 8.08 -12.57
N ILE A 319 19.07 7.98 -12.41
CA ILE A 319 19.71 7.74 -11.11
C ILE A 319 20.17 9.02 -10.39
N ARG A 320 19.96 10.20 -10.96
CA ARG A 320 20.23 11.49 -10.29
C ARG A 320 19.05 12.06 -9.51
N THR A 321 17.88 11.41 -9.55
CA THR A 321 16.64 11.90 -8.90
C THR A 321 15.83 10.78 -8.29
N THR A 322 15.04 11.09 -7.24
CA THR A 322 14.07 10.18 -6.63
C THR A 322 12.66 10.30 -7.24
N ASN A 323 12.54 10.74 -8.49
CA ASN A 323 11.23 10.97 -9.15
C ASN A 323 10.32 9.73 -9.17
N SER A 324 10.89 8.53 -9.16
CA SER A 324 10.12 7.27 -9.06
C SER A 324 9.34 7.19 -7.74
N LEU A 325 9.96 7.59 -6.63
CA LEU A 325 9.32 7.62 -5.30
C LEU A 325 8.37 8.82 -5.15
N GLU A 326 8.65 9.96 -5.80
CA GLU A 326 7.74 11.11 -5.77
C GLU A 326 6.34 10.76 -6.30
N ARG A 327 6.24 9.88 -7.32
CA ARG A 327 4.95 9.38 -7.81
C ARG A 327 4.20 8.59 -6.75
N ILE A 328 4.89 7.69 -6.04
CA ILE A 328 4.32 6.92 -4.93
C ILE A 328 3.84 7.87 -3.84
N ASN A 329 4.69 8.80 -3.41
CA ASN A 329 4.35 9.77 -2.38
C ASN A 329 3.16 10.67 -2.78
N LYS A 330 3.06 11.05 -4.04
CA LYS A 330 1.93 11.85 -4.56
C LYS A 330 0.62 11.07 -4.46
N GLU A 331 0.63 9.79 -4.82
CA GLU A 331 -0.54 8.92 -4.74
C GLU A 331 -0.94 8.67 -3.28
N LEU A 332 0.02 8.39 -2.41
CA LEU A 332 -0.20 8.25 -0.97
C LEU A 332 -0.81 9.52 -0.35
N LYS A 333 -0.25 10.68 -0.68
CA LYS A 333 -0.79 11.98 -0.22
C LYS A 333 -2.18 12.25 -0.77
N ARG A 334 -2.47 11.87 -2.02
CA ARG A 334 -3.81 11.99 -2.61
C ARG A 334 -4.84 11.18 -1.82
N ARG A 335 -4.54 9.92 -1.52
CA ARG A 335 -5.43 9.04 -0.77
C ARG A 335 -5.53 9.43 0.71
N SER A 336 -4.44 9.83 1.34
CA SER A 336 -4.44 10.26 2.75
C SER A 336 -5.23 11.55 3.00
N ARG A 337 -5.31 12.47 2.03
CA ARG A 337 -6.15 13.69 2.14
C ARG A 337 -7.61 13.38 2.36
N VAL A 338 -8.11 12.28 1.81
CA VAL A 338 -9.51 11.85 1.98
C VAL A 338 -9.73 11.28 3.38
N ALA A 339 -8.76 10.57 3.92
CA ALA A 339 -8.82 9.99 5.27
C ALA A 339 -8.60 11.04 6.38
N GLY A 340 -7.84 12.11 6.07
CA GLY A 340 -7.46 13.17 7.02
C GLY A 340 -6.33 12.77 7.97
N ALA A 341 -6.44 11.65 8.64
CA ALA A 341 -5.42 11.06 9.49
C ALA A 341 -5.65 9.55 9.65
N PHE A 342 -4.59 8.81 9.91
CA PHE A 342 -4.65 7.36 10.14
C PHE A 342 -4.92 7.04 11.61
N SER A 343 -5.63 5.94 11.88
CA SER A 343 -6.02 5.54 13.24
C SER A 343 -4.85 5.05 14.08
N ASN A 344 -3.82 4.50 13.45
CA ASN A 344 -2.55 4.02 14.03
C ASN A 344 -1.52 3.79 12.92
N ASP A 345 -0.28 3.48 13.31
CA ASP A 345 0.85 3.22 12.41
C ASP A 345 0.56 2.06 11.45
N GLN A 346 -0.06 0.99 11.93
CA GLN A 346 -0.41 -0.18 11.12
C GLN A 346 -1.45 0.14 10.04
N SER A 347 -2.38 1.07 10.32
CA SER A 347 -3.35 1.55 9.32
C SER A 347 -2.68 2.37 8.22
N LEU A 348 -1.68 3.20 8.56
CA LEU A 348 -0.86 3.92 7.59
C LEU A 348 -0.05 2.92 6.74
N LEU A 349 0.67 2.01 7.38
CA LEU A 349 1.51 1.01 6.71
C LEU A 349 0.69 0.15 5.74
N ARG A 350 -0.47 -0.34 6.17
CA ARG A 350 -1.38 -1.15 5.35
C ARG A 350 -1.78 -0.42 4.07
N VAL A 351 -2.30 0.79 4.18
CA VAL A 351 -2.72 1.58 3.01
C VAL A 351 -1.54 1.88 2.10
N ALA A 352 -0.40 2.28 2.68
CA ALA A 352 0.80 2.57 1.93
C ALA A 352 1.29 1.35 1.15
N VAL A 353 1.44 0.21 1.80
CA VAL A 353 1.97 -1.01 1.18
C VAL A 353 1.02 -1.57 0.13
N CYS A 354 -0.30 -1.57 0.36
CA CYS A 354 -1.24 -2.03 -0.68
C CYS A 354 -1.14 -1.17 -1.96
N ILE A 355 -1.00 0.16 -1.83
CA ILE A 355 -0.77 1.04 -2.99
C ILE A 355 0.57 0.72 -3.67
N MET A 356 1.59 0.42 -2.86
CA MET A 356 2.91 0.06 -3.37
C MET A 356 2.91 -1.31 -4.07
N MET A 357 2.09 -2.26 -3.63
CA MET A 357 1.92 -3.55 -4.30
C MET A 357 1.37 -3.37 -5.71
N ASP A 358 0.31 -2.56 -5.90
CA ASP A 358 -0.25 -2.24 -7.22
C ASP A 358 0.81 -1.60 -8.13
N ILE A 359 1.54 -0.59 -7.60
CA ILE A 359 2.60 0.10 -8.36
C ILE A 359 3.76 -0.84 -8.67
N ASN A 360 4.12 -1.74 -7.75
CA ASN A 360 5.19 -2.71 -7.93
C ASN A 360 4.84 -3.72 -9.04
N GLU A 361 3.59 -4.18 -9.10
CA GLU A 361 3.11 -5.05 -10.17
C GLU A 361 3.21 -4.36 -11.53
N ASP A 362 2.75 -3.09 -11.63
CA ASP A 362 2.92 -2.27 -12.83
C ASP A 362 4.39 -2.13 -13.25
N TRP A 363 5.30 -2.00 -12.28
CA TRP A 363 6.73 -1.85 -12.56
C TRP A 363 7.40 -3.14 -13.03
N MET A 364 6.98 -4.27 -12.47
CA MET A 364 7.54 -5.60 -12.78
C MET A 364 7.00 -6.15 -14.10
N THR A 365 5.75 -5.83 -14.45
CA THR A 365 5.11 -6.30 -15.68
C THR A 365 5.26 -5.31 -16.86
N GLY A 366 5.68 -4.08 -16.57
CA GLY A 366 5.82 -3.01 -17.54
C GLY A 366 7.13 -3.05 -18.33
N LYS A 367 7.48 -1.91 -18.94
CA LYS A 367 8.75 -1.76 -19.65
C LYS A 367 9.92 -1.66 -18.70
N ARG A 368 11.08 -2.20 -19.08
CA ARG A 368 12.34 -1.97 -18.38
C ARG A 368 12.55 -0.48 -18.15
N TYR A 369 12.94 -0.11 -16.95
CA TYR A 369 13.19 1.27 -16.58
C TYR A 369 14.56 1.75 -17.02
N LEU A 370 15.54 0.86 -16.98
CA LEU A 370 16.93 1.12 -17.28
C LEU A 370 17.52 -0.03 -18.09
N SER A 371 18.32 0.27 -19.11
CA SER A 371 19.20 -0.70 -19.77
C SER A 371 20.61 -0.50 -19.21
N LEU A 372 21.15 -1.55 -18.61
CA LEU A 372 22.53 -1.58 -18.12
C LEU A 372 23.48 -2.20 -19.15
N GLU A 373 22.95 -2.67 -20.27
CA GLU A 373 23.73 -3.18 -21.40
C GLU A 373 24.25 -1.98 -22.19
N GLU A 374 25.55 -2.00 -22.49
CA GLU A 374 26.25 -1.02 -23.34
C GLU A 374 25.74 -1.02 -24.78
#